data_1b13e7d8ee8d5013bbd775bcf697009a
#
_entry.id   1b13e7d8ee8d5013bbd775bcf697009a
#
_cell.length_a   1.000
_cell.length_b   1.000
_cell.length_c   1.000
_cell.angle_alpha   90.00
_cell.angle_beta   90.00
_cell.angle_gamma   90.00
#
_symmetry.space_group_name_H-M   'P 1'
#
loop_
_entity.id
_entity.type
_entity.pdbx_description
1 polymer ?
#
loop_
_entity_poly.entity_id
_entity_poly.type
_entity_poly.pdbx_seq_one_letter_code
_entity_poly.pdbx_strand_id
1 'polypeptide(L)'
;VTNKDKHFFYKNSLKRDNHEKIIKRIYDSEIHNKIENIHNIIKNKKELSFSHCGHLGDVINSLPTVKELSKNHKCNFFIHAEKALENSAKNYKGFGDVVYLTNKTVDMLMPLFANLPYIQKTEKLKNQEIDIDFNLIREMPINFNIDSVRWYFHITGTHANLNEPYIYADPHKDVKNKVVIMRNTRRKNYIINYKFLKNYKDLLFIGLENEYMDLKKEIPKLEFYDCEDFLEVAEIIKASKFFLGNLS
;
A
#
# COMPACT_ATOMS: atom_id res chain seq x y z
N VAL A 1 -23.46 3.85 -40.90
CA VAL A 1 -22.83 3.76 -39.56
C VAL A 1 -22.35 2.33 -39.39
N THR A 2 -21.05 2.13 -39.34
CA THR A 2 -20.44 0.81 -39.19
C THR A 2 -20.61 0.30 -37.75
N ASN A 3 -20.47 -1.02 -37.53
CA ASN A 3 -20.49 -1.58 -36.18
C ASN A 3 -19.36 -0.99 -35.28
N LYS A 4 -18.23 -0.59 -35.89
CA LYS A 4 -17.12 0.07 -35.18
C LYS A 4 -17.52 1.46 -34.67
N ASP A 5 -18.25 2.24 -35.49
CA ASP A 5 -18.70 3.59 -35.10
C ASP A 5 -19.71 3.52 -33.94
N LYS A 6 -20.63 2.54 -33.99
CA LYS A 6 -21.55 2.28 -32.87
C LYS A 6 -20.83 1.91 -31.60
N HIS A 7 -19.84 0.99 -31.68
CA HIS A 7 -19.03 0.59 -30.52
C HIS A 7 -18.26 1.76 -29.92
N PHE A 8 -17.64 2.58 -30.77
CA PHE A 8 -16.91 3.79 -30.33
C PHE A 8 -17.85 4.79 -29.64
N PHE A 9 -19.04 5.03 -30.20
CA PHE A 9 -20.06 5.89 -29.61
C PHE A 9 -20.51 5.39 -28.25
N TYR A 10 -20.88 4.11 -28.11
CA TYR A 10 -21.28 3.52 -26.84
C TYR A 10 -20.16 3.56 -25.79
N LYS A 11 -18.93 3.27 -26.17
CA LYS A 11 -17.77 3.33 -25.28
C LYS A 11 -17.52 4.74 -24.73
N ASN A 12 -17.70 5.76 -25.57
CA ASN A 12 -17.54 7.15 -25.16
C ASN A 12 -18.72 7.64 -24.33
N SER A 13 -19.94 7.20 -24.63
CA SER A 13 -21.12 7.49 -23.81
C SER A 13 -20.96 6.90 -22.41
N LEU A 14 -20.58 5.61 -22.30
CA LEU A 14 -20.29 4.97 -20.99
C LEU A 14 -19.20 5.67 -20.20
N LYS A 15 -18.15 6.16 -20.88
CA LYS A 15 -17.09 6.95 -20.20
C LYS A 15 -17.63 8.27 -19.63
N ARG A 16 -18.49 8.95 -20.39
CA ARG A 16 -19.09 10.21 -19.96
C ARG A 16 -20.02 9.99 -18.76
N ASP A 17 -20.90 8.97 -18.84
CA ASP A 17 -21.82 8.63 -17.75
C ASP A 17 -21.07 8.25 -16.46
N ASN A 18 -19.95 7.54 -16.58
CA ASN A 18 -19.08 7.25 -15.46
C ASN A 18 -18.40 8.52 -14.89
N HIS A 19 -18.00 9.44 -15.75
CA HIS A 19 -17.40 10.71 -15.33
C HIS A 19 -18.40 11.58 -14.57
N GLU A 20 -19.63 11.71 -15.06
CA GLU A 20 -20.71 12.42 -14.39
C GLU A 20 -21.04 11.81 -13.02
N LYS A 21 -21.11 10.47 -12.93
CA LYS A 21 -21.28 9.78 -11.64
C LYS A 21 -20.15 10.04 -10.66
N ILE A 22 -18.91 10.10 -11.14
CA ILE A 22 -17.75 10.42 -10.30
C ILE A 22 -17.85 11.86 -9.80
N ILE A 23 -18.12 12.82 -10.69
CA ILE A 23 -18.28 14.23 -10.34
C ILE A 23 -19.39 14.39 -9.30
N LYS A 24 -20.56 13.79 -9.54
CA LYS A 24 -21.68 13.83 -8.59
C LYS A 24 -21.27 13.30 -7.22
N ARG A 25 -20.60 12.14 -7.19
CA ARG A 25 -20.12 11.55 -5.93
C ARG A 25 -19.15 12.48 -5.18
N ILE A 26 -18.28 13.20 -5.89
CA ILE A 26 -17.36 14.17 -5.28
C ILE A 26 -18.13 15.32 -4.64
N TYR A 27 -19.11 15.87 -5.32
CA TYR A 27 -19.97 16.93 -4.75
C TYR A 27 -20.79 16.42 -3.56
N ASP A 28 -21.40 15.25 -3.69
CA ASP A 28 -22.23 14.65 -2.63
C ASP A 28 -21.42 14.28 -1.39
N SER A 29 -20.11 14.03 -1.52
CA SER A 29 -19.22 13.63 -0.41
C SER A 29 -18.67 14.80 0.39
N GLU A 30 -18.91 16.02 -0.02
CA GLU A 30 -18.33 17.24 0.59
C GLU A 30 -16.79 17.20 0.73
N ILE A 31 -16.13 16.49 -0.18
CA ILE A 31 -14.70 16.17 -0.08
C ILE A 31 -13.84 17.45 0.01
N HIS A 32 -14.29 18.56 -0.62
CA HIS A 32 -13.58 19.83 -0.55
C HIS A 32 -13.55 20.37 0.88
N ASN A 33 -14.69 20.32 1.59
CA ASN A 33 -14.79 20.76 2.98
C ASN A 33 -13.93 19.90 3.89
N LYS A 34 -13.90 18.58 3.63
CA LYS A 34 -13.04 17.64 4.39
C LYS A 34 -11.55 17.96 4.20
N ILE A 35 -11.11 18.22 2.97
CA ILE A 35 -9.71 18.57 2.64
C ILE A 35 -9.35 19.92 3.27
N GLU A 36 -10.22 20.94 3.15
CA GLU A 36 -9.98 22.24 3.76
C GLU A 36 -9.87 22.14 5.28
N ASN A 37 -10.72 21.34 5.92
CA ASN A 37 -10.62 21.07 7.35
C ASN A 37 -9.28 20.41 7.72
N ILE A 38 -8.82 19.44 6.95
CA ILE A 38 -7.50 18.81 7.16
C ILE A 38 -6.39 19.85 7.07
N HIS A 39 -6.40 20.73 6.08
CA HIS A 39 -5.39 21.79 5.95
C HIS A 39 -5.41 22.74 7.15
N ASN A 40 -6.61 23.07 7.66
CA ASN A 40 -6.77 23.89 8.86
C ASN A 40 -6.23 23.17 10.12
N ILE A 41 -6.48 21.87 10.26
CA ILE A 41 -5.94 21.06 11.36
C ILE A 41 -4.41 21.07 11.30
N ILE A 42 -3.82 20.78 10.14
CA ILE A 42 -2.35 20.77 9.96
C ILE A 42 -1.75 22.13 10.32
N LYS A 43 -2.38 23.23 9.91
CA LYS A 43 -1.90 24.58 10.21
C LYS A 43 -1.90 24.91 11.71
N ASN A 44 -2.86 24.39 12.47
CA ASN A 44 -3.14 24.84 13.83
C ASN A 44 -2.68 23.85 14.93
N LYS A 45 -2.54 22.56 14.63
CA LYS A 45 -2.12 21.56 15.61
C LYS A 45 -0.60 21.34 15.56
N LYS A 46 0.01 21.02 16.70
CA LYS A 46 1.43 20.60 16.81
C LYS A 46 1.62 19.10 16.82
N GLU A 47 0.58 18.38 17.14
CA GLU A 47 0.53 16.92 17.15
C GLU A 47 -0.62 16.47 16.27
N LEU A 48 -0.35 15.49 15.40
CA LEU A 48 -1.30 14.97 14.41
C LEU A 48 -1.49 13.46 14.60
N SER A 49 -2.75 13.05 14.64
CA SER A 49 -3.17 11.66 14.72
C SER A 49 -3.74 11.22 13.38
N PHE A 50 -3.09 10.25 12.76
CA PHE A 50 -3.50 9.67 11.47
C PHE A 50 -4.19 8.34 11.65
N SER A 51 -5.16 8.02 10.79
CA SER A 51 -5.69 6.66 10.67
C SER A 51 -5.69 6.14 9.25
N HIS A 52 -5.61 4.82 9.12
CA HIS A 52 -5.78 4.13 7.84
C HIS A 52 -6.42 2.76 8.04
N CYS A 53 -7.33 2.37 7.12
CA CYS A 53 -7.93 1.04 7.07
C CYS A 53 -7.79 0.35 5.72
N GLY A 54 -6.97 0.89 4.82
CA GLY A 54 -6.78 0.35 3.47
C GLY A 54 -5.99 -0.96 3.44
N HIS A 55 -5.77 -1.49 2.24
CA HIS A 55 -4.83 -2.60 2.07
C HIS A 55 -3.41 -2.20 2.47
N LEU A 56 -2.56 -3.20 2.73
CA LEU A 56 -1.18 -2.98 3.19
C LEU A 56 -0.42 -1.96 2.33
N GLY A 57 -0.52 -2.07 1.00
CA GLY A 57 0.12 -1.13 0.08
C GLY A 57 -0.38 0.31 0.24
N ASP A 58 -1.68 0.50 0.50
CA ASP A 58 -2.26 1.82 0.72
C ASP A 58 -1.69 2.46 2.01
N VAL A 59 -1.59 1.66 3.08
CA VAL A 59 -1.01 2.11 4.36
C VAL A 59 0.45 2.52 4.19
N ILE A 60 1.27 1.70 3.50
CA ILE A 60 2.68 2.02 3.22
C ILE A 60 2.81 3.26 2.33
N ASN A 61 1.95 3.43 1.34
CA ASN A 61 1.97 4.58 0.43
C ASN A 61 1.59 5.91 1.11
N SER A 62 0.98 5.89 2.29
CA SER A 62 0.71 7.10 3.08
C SER A 62 1.94 7.61 3.85
N LEU A 63 2.95 6.76 4.08
CA LEU A 63 4.11 7.07 4.92
C LEU A 63 4.96 8.26 4.46
N PRO A 64 5.21 8.51 3.15
CA PRO A 64 5.92 9.71 2.71
C PRO A 64 5.26 11.01 3.17
N THR A 65 3.92 11.04 3.18
CA THR A 65 3.14 12.18 3.68
C THR A 65 3.36 12.38 5.19
N VAL A 66 3.31 11.31 5.97
CA VAL A 66 3.53 11.37 7.42
C VAL A 66 4.96 11.82 7.72
N LYS A 67 5.96 11.29 6.99
CA LYS A 67 7.35 11.70 7.12
C LYS A 67 7.52 13.20 6.83
N GLU A 68 6.87 13.72 5.80
CA GLU A 68 6.96 15.15 5.48
C GLU A 68 6.35 16.02 6.59
N LEU A 69 5.15 15.64 7.07
CA LEU A 69 4.48 16.35 8.16
C LEU A 69 5.26 16.28 9.47
N SER A 70 6.00 15.21 9.73
CA SER A 70 6.79 15.03 10.94
C SER A 70 7.92 16.06 11.11
N LYS A 71 8.30 16.76 10.05
CA LYS A 71 9.29 17.86 10.13
C LYS A 71 8.80 19.00 11.01
N ASN A 72 7.49 19.19 11.13
CA ASN A 72 6.87 20.28 11.87
C ASN A 72 5.87 19.84 12.94
N HIS A 73 5.51 18.55 12.96
CA HIS A 73 4.48 18.00 13.82
C HIS A 73 4.94 16.71 14.50
N LYS A 74 4.43 16.44 15.68
CA LYS A 74 4.48 15.12 16.28
C LYS A 74 3.43 14.23 15.60
N CYS A 75 3.82 13.07 15.11
CA CYS A 75 2.94 12.21 14.30
C CYS A 75 2.65 10.89 15.02
N ASN A 76 1.36 10.60 15.21
CA ASN A 76 0.86 9.33 15.72
C ASN A 76 0.10 8.62 14.60
N PHE A 77 0.24 7.30 14.48
CA PHE A 77 -0.40 6.54 13.41
C PHE A 77 -1.20 5.36 13.96
N PHE A 78 -2.48 5.31 13.64
CA PHE A 78 -3.42 4.29 14.12
C PHE A 78 -3.95 3.46 12.96
N ILE A 79 -3.85 2.14 13.05
CA ILE A 79 -4.24 1.23 11.97
C ILE A 79 -5.53 0.52 12.33
N HIS A 80 -6.53 0.67 11.48
CA HIS A 80 -7.83 0.03 11.67
C HIS A 80 -7.78 -1.41 11.14
N ALA A 81 -7.81 -2.39 12.05
CA ALA A 81 -7.95 -3.80 11.71
C ALA A 81 -9.42 -4.20 11.52
N GLU A 82 -9.65 -5.29 10.81
CA GLU A 82 -10.96 -5.95 10.62
C GLU A 82 -12.07 -5.04 10.00
N LYS A 83 -11.69 -3.95 9.32
CA LYS A 83 -12.69 -3.17 8.60
C LYS A 83 -13.16 -3.91 7.35
N ALA A 84 -14.47 -4.13 7.26
CA ALA A 84 -15.07 -4.81 6.12
C ALA A 84 -14.79 -4.10 4.80
N LEU A 85 -14.60 -4.86 3.72
CA LEU A 85 -14.46 -4.32 2.38
C LEU A 85 -15.75 -3.62 1.95
N GLU A 86 -15.63 -2.39 1.49
CA GLU A 86 -16.73 -1.64 0.92
C GLU A 86 -17.17 -2.21 -0.43
N ASN A 87 -18.39 -1.85 -0.87
CA ASN A 87 -18.94 -2.33 -2.14
C ASN A 87 -18.08 -2.00 -3.36
N SER A 88 -17.32 -0.90 -3.31
CA SER A 88 -16.35 -0.51 -4.33
C SER A 88 -15.17 -1.49 -4.48
N ALA A 89 -14.89 -2.27 -3.45
CA ALA A 89 -13.82 -3.27 -3.42
C ALA A 89 -14.29 -4.69 -3.80
N LYS A 90 -15.49 -4.84 -4.37
CA LYS A 90 -16.04 -6.16 -4.76
C LYS A 90 -15.13 -6.98 -5.69
N ASN A 91 -14.29 -6.32 -6.47
CA ASN A 91 -13.33 -6.98 -7.35
C ASN A 91 -12.25 -7.78 -6.58
N TYR A 92 -12.05 -7.50 -5.29
CA TYR A 92 -11.13 -8.23 -4.41
C TYR A 92 -11.77 -9.45 -3.75
N LYS A 93 -13.09 -9.55 -3.72
CA LYS A 93 -13.83 -10.71 -3.14
C LYS A 93 -13.49 -12.04 -3.80
N GLY A 94 -13.02 -12.04 -5.04
CA GLY A 94 -12.57 -13.24 -5.76
C GLY A 94 -11.32 -13.91 -5.16
N PHE A 95 -10.65 -13.27 -4.23
CA PHE A 95 -9.46 -13.79 -3.52
C PHE A 95 -9.77 -14.21 -2.07
N GLY A 96 -11.05 -14.21 -1.67
CA GLY A 96 -11.48 -14.62 -0.33
C GLY A 96 -11.37 -13.52 0.73
N ASP A 97 -10.85 -12.34 0.40
CA ASP A 97 -10.75 -11.22 1.34
C ASP A 97 -12.15 -10.67 1.68
N VAL A 98 -12.42 -10.54 2.98
CA VAL A 98 -13.64 -9.95 3.51
C VAL A 98 -13.38 -8.64 4.26
N VAL A 99 -12.13 -8.40 4.64
CA VAL A 99 -11.65 -7.19 5.32
C VAL A 99 -10.42 -6.62 4.61
N TYR A 100 -10.10 -5.34 4.85
CA TYR A 100 -8.90 -4.71 4.29
C TYR A 100 -7.62 -5.25 4.90
N LEU A 101 -7.55 -5.27 6.24
CA LEU A 101 -6.44 -5.82 7.02
C LEU A 101 -6.99 -6.66 8.15
N THR A 102 -6.47 -7.87 8.29
CA THR A 102 -6.77 -8.71 9.45
C THR A 102 -5.98 -8.24 10.67
N ASN A 103 -6.43 -8.64 11.87
CA ASN A 103 -5.66 -8.39 13.09
C ASN A 103 -4.23 -8.92 13.00
N LYS A 104 -4.04 -10.12 12.42
CA LYS A 104 -2.72 -10.71 12.20
C LYS A 104 -1.85 -9.82 11.31
N THR A 105 -2.39 -9.34 10.20
CA THR A 105 -1.64 -8.47 9.28
C THR A 105 -1.23 -7.15 9.95
N VAL A 106 -2.11 -6.57 10.77
CA VAL A 106 -1.79 -5.36 11.53
C VAL A 106 -0.71 -5.66 12.58
N ASP A 107 -0.79 -6.79 13.30
CA ASP A 107 0.25 -7.17 14.27
C ASP A 107 1.62 -7.34 13.61
N MET A 108 1.67 -7.95 12.43
CA MET A 108 2.91 -8.06 11.65
C MET A 108 3.43 -6.69 11.15
N LEU A 109 2.55 -5.69 10.99
CA LEU A 109 2.93 -4.35 10.53
C LEU A 109 3.47 -3.46 11.65
N MET A 110 3.04 -3.69 12.90
CA MET A 110 3.40 -2.86 14.05
C MET A 110 4.91 -2.70 14.26
N PRO A 111 5.76 -3.75 14.19
CA PRO A 111 7.20 -3.62 14.36
C PRO A 111 7.83 -2.66 13.33
N LEU A 112 7.41 -2.75 12.06
CA LEU A 112 7.88 -1.83 11.03
C LEU A 112 7.54 -0.38 11.37
N PHE A 113 6.30 -0.11 11.78
CA PHE A 113 5.85 1.25 12.10
C PHE A 113 6.52 1.80 13.36
N ALA A 114 6.71 0.97 14.39
CA ALA A 114 7.42 1.35 15.61
C ALA A 114 8.90 1.68 15.36
N ASN A 115 9.48 1.14 14.28
CA ASN A 115 10.86 1.41 13.87
C ASN A 115 11.01 2.70 13.02
N LEU A 116 9.92 3.37 12.66
CA LEU A 116 9.98 4.59 11.86
C LEU A 116 10.26 5.81 12.75
N PRO A 117 11.40 6.51 12.57
CA PRO A 117 11.84 7.57 13.49
C PRO A 117 10.93 8.82 13.47
N TYR A 118 10.05 8.93 12.51
CA TYR A 118 9.13 10.04 12.34
C TYR A 118 7.69 9.75 12.85
N ILE A 119 7.45 8.56 13.39
CA ILE A 119 6.19 8.19 14.08
C ILE A 119 6.49 8.05 15.56
N GLN A 120 5.80 8.82 16.40
CA GLN A 120 6.01 8.78 17.85
C GLN A 120 5.25 7.62 18.49
N LYS A 121 4.04 7.37 18.01
CA LYS A 121 3.16 6.34 18.54
C LYS A 121 2.46 5.64 17.40
N THR A 122 2.43 4.30 17.45
CA THR A 122 1.64 3.47 16.56
C THR A 122 0.88 2.42 17.34
N GLU A 123 -0.41 2.27 17.05
CA GLU A 123 -1.29 1.32 17.71
C GLU A 123 -2.43 0.90 16.75
N LYS A 124 -3.12 -0.20 17.10
CA LYS A 124 -4.42 -0.48 16.48
C LYS A 124 -5.42 0.59 16.88
N LEU A 125 -6.19 1.07 15.90
CA LEU A 125 -7.26 2.05 16.15
C LEU A 125 -8.35 1.41 17.02
N LYS A 126 -8.70 2.08 18.11
CA LYS A 126 -9.81 1.73 19.02
C LYS A 126 -10.72 2.95 19.18
N ASN A 127 -10.41 3.81 20.15
CA ASN A 127 -11.20 4.99 20.52
C ASN A 127 -10.38 6.29 20.44
N GLN A 128 -9.23 6.27 19.76
CA GLN A 128 -8.38 7.45 19.64
C GLN A 128 -9.07 8.52 18.78
N GLU A 129 -8.90 9.77 19.16
CA GLU A 129 -9.28 10.90 18.32
C GLU A 129 -8.36 10.98 17.12
N ILE A 130 -8.93 11.05 15.93
CA ILE A 130 -8.20 11.09 14.66
C ILE A 130 -8.36 12.44 14.00
N ASP A 131 -7.24 13.06 13.68
CA ASP A 131 -7.18 14.34 12.96
C ASP A 131 -7.31 14.16 11.46
N ILE A 132 -6.65 13.12 10.92
CA ILE A 132 -6.56 12.88 9.49
C ILE A 132 -6.83 11.40 9.22
N ASP A 133 -8.01 11.11 8.66
CA ASP A 133 -8.33 9.76 8.17
C ASP A 133 -7.91 9.62 6.71
N PHE A 134 -6.84 8.88 6.45
CA PHE A 134 -6.34 8.62 5.11
C PHE A 134 -7.28 7.77 4.24
N ASN A 135 -8.33 7.18 4.82
CA ASN A 135 -9.36 6.53 4.01
C ASN A 135 -10.12 7.49 3.10
N LEU A 136 -10.03 8.79 3.36
CA LEU A 136 -10.54 9.81 2.47
C LEU A 136 -10.08 9.63 1.00
N ILE A 137 -8.93 8.99 0.79
CA ILE A 137 -8.46 8.61 -0.56
C ILE A 137 -9.52 7.83 -1.35
N ARG A 138 -10.39 7.05 -0.68
CA ARG A 138 -11.42 6.24 -1.33
C ARG A 138 -12.61 7.04 -1.83
N GLU A 139 -12.79 8.24 -1.31
CA GLU A 139 -13.80 9.18 -1.78
C GLU A 139 -13.30 9.99 -2.99
N MET A 140 -11.99 10.03 -3.21
CA MET A 140 -11.35 10.76 -4.31
C MET A 140 -11.57 10.07 -5.66
N PRO A 141 -11.60 10.83 -6.77
CA PRO A 141 -11.62 10.29 -8.12
C PRO A 141 -10.23 9.79 -8.53
N ILE A 142 -9.73 8.75 -7.86
CA ILE A 142 -8.37 8.25 -8.07
C ILE A 142 -8.16 7.92 -9.55
N ASN A 143 -7.19 8.57 -10.14
CA ASN A 143 -6.68 8.25 -11.46
C ASN A 143 -5.47 7.34 -11.30
N PHE A 144 -5.60 6.07 -11.68
CA PHE A 144 -4.52 5.07 -11.61
C PHE A 144 -3.33 5.36 -12.54
N ASN A 145 -3.39 6.40 -13.37
CA ASN A 145 -2.23 6.90 -14.10
C ASN A 145 -1.26 7.71 -13.23
N ILE A 146 -1.69 8.07 -12.02
CA ILE A 146 -0.87 8.75 -11.02
C ILE A 146 -0.65 7.76 -9.89
N ASP A 147 0.58 7.68 -9.34
CA ASP A 147 0.84 6.80 -8.21
C ASP A 147 0.01 7.20 -6.97
N SER A 148 -0.33 6.19 -6.17
CA SER A 148 -1.21 6.38 -5.01
C SER A 148 -0.61 7.30 -3.93
N VAL A 149 0.71 7.44 -3.86
CA VAL A 149 1.39 8.32 -2.91
C VAL A 149 0.98 9.77 -3.09
N ARG A 150 0.85 10.24 -4.34
CA ARG A 150 0.49 11.63 -4.64
C ARG A 150 -0.92 12.01 -4.21
N TRP A 151 -1.81 11.04 -4.07
CA TRP A 151 -3.15 11.29 -3.55
C TRP A 151 -3.14 11.68 -2.07
N TYR A 152 -2.23 11.10 -1.27
CA TYR A 152 -2.04 11.52 0.13
C TYR A 152 -1.45 12.93 0.21
N PHE A 153 -0.56 13.30 -0.72
CA PHE A 153 -0.09 14.69 -0.83
C PHE A 153 -1.23 15.64 -1.11
N HIS A 154 -2.14 15.27 -2.01
CA HIS A 154 -3.28 16.11 -2.34
C HIS A 154 -4.22 16.31 -1.15
N ILE A 155 -4.50 15.26 -0.38
CA ILE A 155 -5.35 15.34 0.83
C ILE A 155 -4.74 16.30 1.86
N THR A 156 -3.43 16.29 2.05
CA THR A 156 -2.75 17.02 3.12
C THR A 156 -2.11 18.33 2.68
N GLY A 157 -2.05 18.62 1.38
CA GLY A 157 -1.32 19.76 0.85
C GLY A 157 0.21 19.63 0.98
N THR A 158 0.73 18.44 1.27
CA THR A 158 2.17 18.21 1.43
C THR A 158 2.86 17.87 0.11
N HIS A 159 4.20 17.85 0.13
CA HIS A 159 5.01 17.50 -1.02
C HIS A 159 6.32 16.85 -0.56
N ALA A 160 6.32 15.53 -0.43
CA ALA A 160 7.51 14.80 0.01
C ALA A 160 8.45 14.48 -1.16
N ASN A 161 9.75 14.49 -0.87
CA ASN A 161 10.76 14.01 -1.81
C ASN A 161 10.76 12.47 -1.83
N LEU A 162 10.20 11.88 -2.89
CA LEU A 162 10.09 10.42 -3.04
C LEU A 162 11.43 9.73 -3.35
N ASN A 163 12.50 10.48 -3.60
CA ASN A 163 13.86 9.91 -3.72
C ASN A 163 14.51 9.66 -2.36
N GLU A 164 13.93 10.16 -1.30
CA GLU A 164 14.39 9.88 0.07
C GLU A 164 13.68 8.64 0.62
N PRO A 165 14.41 7.77 1.34
CA PRO A 165 13.80 6.61 1.99
C PRO A 165 12.78 7.06 3.04
N TYR A 166 11.65 6.40 3.08
CA TYR A 166 10.61 6.58 4.11
C TYR A 166 10.35 5.32 4.93
N ILE A 167 10.96 4.20 4.54
CA ILE A 167 11.04 2.98 5.34
C ILE A 167 12.48 2.85 5.83
N TYR A 168 12.63 2.58 7.10
CA TYR A 168 13.92 2.43 7.78
C TYR A 168 13.98 1.02 8.36
N ALA A 169 15.06 0.34 8.08
CA ALA A 169 15.38 -0.97 8.63
C ALA A 169 16.89 -1.16 8.61
N ASP A 170 17.44 -1.92 9.53
CA ASP A 170 18.83 -2.36 9.44
C ASP A 170 18.93 -3.57 8.50
N PRO A 171 20.09 -3.84 7.90
CA PRO A 171 20.28 -5.06 7.13
C PRO A 171 20.13 -6.30 8.00
N HIS A 172 19.37 -7.29 7.55
CA HIS A 172 19.19 -8.55 8.29
C HIS A 172 20.55 -9.22 8.57
N LYS A 173 20.73 -9.72 9.80
CA LYS A 173 22.05 -10.19 10.28
C LYS A 173 22.49 -11.48 9.58
N ASP A 174 21.56 -12.42 9.39
CA ASP A 174 21.82 -13.78 8.93
C ASP A 174 21.55 -13.98 7.43
N VAL A 175 20.75 -13.10 6.83
CA VAL A 175 20.43 -13.12 5.40
C VAL A 175 21.20 -12.01 4.69
N LYS A 176 22.37 -12.37 4.11
CA LYS A 176 23.20 -11.38 3.40
C LYS A 176 23.49 -11.84 1.97
N ASN A 177 23.53 -10.86 1.05
CA ASN A 177 23.95 -11.04 -0.34
C ASN A 177 23.14 -12.10 -1.13
N LYS A 178 21.97 -12.51 -0.64
CA LYS A 178 21.08 -13.42 -1.37
C LYS A 178 20.28 -12.66 -2.44
N VAL A 179 19.84 -13.38 -3.45
CA VAL A 179 18.85 -12.92 -4.40
C VAL A 179 17.48 -13.18 -3.78
N VAL A 180 16.83 -12.14 -3.30
CA VAL A 180 15.55 -12.25 -2.61
C VAL A 180 14.41 -12.13 -3.60
N ILE A 181 13.47 -13.07 -3.54
CA ILE A 181 12.32 -13.16 -4.44
C ILE A 181 11.04 -13.09 -3.61
N MET A 182 10.12 -12.22 -4.00
CA MET A 182 8.78 -12.14 -3.46
C MET A 182 7.79 -12.06 -4.62
N ARG A 183 7.03 -13.14 -4.85
CA ARG A 183 6.10 -13.23 -5.96
C ARG A 183 4.69 -13.51 -5.44
N ASN A 184 3.85 -12.52 -5.50
CA ASN A 184 2.46 -12.64 -5.14
C ASN A 184 1.64 -13.30 -6.27
N THR A 185 0.86 -14.32 -5.94
CA THR A 185 0.02 -15.06 -6.92
C THR A 185 -1.07 -14.19 -7.52
N ARG A 186 -1.65 -13.28 -6.74
CA ARG A 186 -2.73 -12.38 -7.17
C ARG A 186 -2.33 -11.47 -8.33
N ARG A 187 -1.04 -11.08 -8.40
CA ARG A 187 -0.48 -10.21 -9.43
C ARG A 187 0.54 -10.93 -10.32
N LYS A 188 0.47 -12.26 -10.36
CA LYS A 188 1.37 -13.08 -11.18
C LYS A 188 1.22 -12.69 -12.65
N ASN A 189 2.34 -12.29 -13.25
CA ASN A 189 2.40 -12.12 -14.70
C ASN A 189 2.77 -13.46 -15.34
N TYR A 190 1.83 -14.08 -16.01
CA TYR A 190 1.99 -15.40 -16.64
C TYR A 190 2.92 -15.41 -17.85
N ILE A 191 3.27 -14.23 -18.39
CA ILE A 191 4.23 -14.10 -19.50
C ILE A 191 5.67 -14.25 -18.99
N ILE A 192 5.92 -13.92 -17.72
CA ILE A 192 7.27 -13.99 -17.14
C ILE A 192 7.62 -15.45 -16.84
N ASN A 193 8.66 -15.93 -17.50
CA ASN A 193 9.25 -17.23 -17.22
C ASN A 193 10.41 -17.05 -16.23
N TYR A 194 10.24 -17.51 -15.01
CA TYR A 194 11.23 -17.38 -13.93
C TYR A 194 12.41 -18.36 -14.03
N LYS A 195 12.46 -19.23 -15.05
CA LYS A 195 13.53 -20.23 -15.22
C LYS A 195 14.93 -19.61 -15.33
N PHE A 196 15.05 -18.36 -15.74
CA PHE A 196 16.33 -17.64 -15.76
C PHE A 196 16.99 -17.57 -14.39
N LEU A 197 16.22 -17.62 -13.31
CA LEU A 197 16.73 -17.63 -11.94
C LEU A 197 17.56 -18.88 -11.60
N LYS A 198 17.42 -19.99 -12.36
CA LYS A 198 18.25 -21.19 -12.19
C LYS A 198 19.76 -20.91 -12.33
N ASN A 199 20.12 -19.85 -13.04
CA ASN A 199 21.50 -19.44 -13.26
C ASN A 199 22.11 -18.69 -12.07
N TYR A 200 21.28 -18.31 -11.09
CA TYR A 200 21.75 -17.62 -9.90
C TYR A 200 21.92 -18.60 -8.74
N LYS A 201 22.86 -18.27 -7.86
CA LYS A 201 23.08 -18.94 -6.58
C LYS A 201 22.41 -18.13 -5.47
N ASP A 202 22.23 -18.75 -4.32
CA ASP A 202 21.77 -18.11 -3.09
C ASP A 202 20.40 -17.42 -3.25
N LEU A 203 19.45 -18.18 -3.84
CA LEU A 203 18.08 -17.74 -4.07
C LEU A 203 17.25 -17.94 -2.82
N LEU A 204 16.62 -16.88 -2.33
CA LEU A 204 15.75 -16.89 -1.16
C LEU A 204 14.36 -16.38 -1.53
N PHE A 205 13.33 -17.11 -1.20
CA PHE A 205 11.94 -16.66 -1.31
C PHE A 205 11.45 -16.19 0.06
N ILE A 206 10.80 -15.03 0.08
CA ILE A 206 10.03 -14.52 1.21
C ILE A 206 8.57 -14.30 0.76
N GLY A 207 7.61 -14.53 1.65
CA GLY A 207 6.18 -14.41 1.36
C GLY A 207 5.40 -15.65 1.80
N LEU A 208 4.33 -15.98 1.10
CA LEU A 208 3.49 -17.10 1.49
C LEU A 208 4.09 -18.45 1.05
N GLU A 209 3.99 -19.47 1.90
CA GLU A 209 4.52 -20.81 1.63
C GLU A 209 3.95 -21.44 0.34
N ASN A 210 2.66 -21.27 0.08
CA ASN A 210 2.02 -21.77 -1.13
C ASN A 210 2.58 -21.11 -2.41
N GLU A 211 2.97 -19.85 -2.34
CA GLU A 211 3.59 -19.11 -3.45
C GLU A 211 5.04 -19.56 -3.67
N TYR A 212 5.76 -19.83 -2.57
CA TYR A 212 7.06 -20.48 -2.60
C TYR A 212 6.99 -21.85 -3.27
N MET A 213 6.08 -22.72 -2.82
CA MET A 213 5.92 -24.09 -3.34
C MET A 213 5.59 -24.12 -4.84
N ASP A 214 4.83 -23.11 -5.33
CA ASP A 214 4.58 -22.96 -6.76
C ASP A 214 5.86 -22.64 -7.55
N LEU A 215 6.67 -21.69 -7.04
CA LEU A 215 7.91 -21.29 -7.71
C LEU A 215 9.04 -22.35 -7.57
N LYS A 216 9.07 -23.05 -6.45
CA LYS A 216 10.04 -24.14 -6.19
C LYS A 216 9.99 -25.26 -7.22
N LYS A 217 8.81 -25.55 -7.79
CA LYS A 217 8.65 -26.52 -8.89
C LYS A 217 9.49 -26.15 -10.11
N GLU A 218 9.62 -24.83 -10.37
CA GLU A 218 10.41 -24.33 -11.47
C GLU A 218 11.89 -24.15 -11.09
N ILE A 219 12.17 -23.84 -9.81
CA ILE A 219 13.50 -23.49 -9.30
C ILE A 219 13.81 -24.36 -8.07
N PRO A 220 14.28 -25.60 -8.26
CA PRO A 220 14.48 -26.56 -7.15
C PRO A 220 15.47 -26.12 -6.05
N LYS A 221 16.40 -25.19 -6.37
CA LYS A 221 17.40 -24.67 -5.41
C LYS A 221 16.90 -23.48 -4.58
N LEU A 222 15.65 -23.04 -4.81
CA LEU A 222 15.07 -21.93 -4.09
C LEU A 222 14.91 -22.31 -2.60
N GLU A 223 15.44 -21.47 -1.72
CA GLU A 223 15.25 -21.57 -0.27
C GLU A 223 14.02 -20.76 0.13
N PHE A 224 13.41 -21.08 1.27
CA PHE A 224 12.29 -20.34 1.84
C PHE A 224 12.69 -19.75 3.18
N TYR A 225 12.25 -18.53 3.43
CA TYR A 225 12.37 -17.87 4.71
C TYR A 225 10.99 -17.37 5.12
N ASP A 226 10.51 -17.86 6.26
CA ASP A 226 9.23 -17.44 6.85
C ASP A 226 9.47 -16.22 7.74
N CYS A 227 9.11 -15.06 7.26
CA CYS A 227 9.30 -13.82 7.99
C CYS A 227 8.27 -13.69 9.11
N GLU A 228 8.72 -13.31 10.29
CA GLU A 228 7.86 -13.10 11.46
C GLU A 228 6.96 -11.86 11.28
N ASP A 229 7.53 -10.79 10.70
CA ASP A 229 6.83 -9.51 10.53
C ASP A 229 7.34 -8.71 9.31
N PHE A 230 6.76 -7.53 9.07
CA PHE A 230 7.14 -6.69 7.94
C PHE A 230 8.42 -5.87 8.18
N LEU A 231 8.88 -5.72 9.42
CA LEU A 231 10.21 -5.15 9.68
C LEU A 231 11.28 -6.13 9.21
N GLU A 232 11.15 -7.39 9.55
CA GLU A 232 12.07 -8.44 9.08
C GLU A 232 12.08 -8.57 7.55
N VAL A 233 10.90 -8.46 6.90
CA VAL A 233 10.81 -8.36 5.43
C VAL A 233 11.66 -7.19 4.90
N ALA A 234 11.56 -6.02 5.51
CA ALA A 234 12.32 -4.84 5.10
C ALA A 234 13.84 -5.02 5.34
N GLU A 235 14.23 -5.65 6.45
CA GLU A 235 15.62 -5.96 6.80
C GLU A 235 16.25 -6.94 5.80
N ILE A 236 15.51 -7.98 5.42
CA ILE A 236 15.95 -8.97 4.42
C ILE A 236 16.10 -8.31 3.04
N ILE A 237 15.13 -7.49 2.63
CA ILE A 237 15.23 -6.76 1.36
C ILE A 237 16.45 -5.85 1.37
N LYS A 238 16.72 -5.15 2.48
CA LYS A 238 17.89 -4.27 2.62
C LYS A 238 19.22 -5.02 2.62
N ALA A 239 19.25 -6.23 3.15
CA ALA A 239 20.44 -7.09 3.17
C ALA A 239 20.67 -7.84 1.85
N SER A 240 19.70 -7.84 0.96
CA SER A 240 19.75 -8.59 -0.31
C SER A 240 20.79 -8.04 -1.28
N LYS A 241 21.33 -8.90 -2.12
CA LYS A 241 22.14 -8.51 -3.27
C LYS A 241 21.30 -7.77 -4.30
N PHE A 242 20.12 -8.29 -4.58
CA PHE A 242 19.03 -7.62 -5.26
C PHE A 242 17.69 -8.28 -4.89
N PHE A 243 16.63 -7.52 -5.04
CA PHE A 243 15.27 -7.93 -4.77
C PHE A 243 14.47 -8.01 -6.07
N LEU A 244 13.75 -9.13 -6.24
CA LEU A 244 12.84 -9.36 -7.36
C LEU A 244 11.42 -9.56 -6.81
N GLY A 245 10.57 -8.58 -7.00
CA GLY A 245 9.16 -8.64 -6.62
C GLY A 245 8.23 -8.33 -7.79
N ASN A 246 6.99 -8.78 -7.69
CA ASN A 246 5.92 -8.27 -8.53
C ASN A 246 5.08 -7.25 -7.73
N LEU A 247 4.27 -6.48 -8.44
CA LEU A 247 3.29 -5.61 -7.78
C LEU A 247 2.33 -6.45 -6.94
N SER A 248 2.04 -6.00 -5.75
CA SER A 248 1.12 -6.64 -4.80
C SER A 248 -0.22 -5.90 -4.74
#